data_43a22ef7b740e7124e9f92c2c167b5c3
#
_entry.id   43a22ef7b740e7124e9f92c2c167b5c3
#
_cell.length_a   1.000
_cell.length_b   1.000
_cell.length_c   1.000
_cell.angle_alpha   90.00
_cell.angle_beta   90.00
_cell.angle_gamma   90.00
#
_symmetry.space_group_name_H-M   'P 1'
#
loop_
_entity.id
_entity.type
_entity.pdbx_description
1 polymer ?
#
loop_
_entity_poly.entity_id
_entity_poly.type
_entity_poly.pdbx_seq_one_letter_code
_entity_poly.pdbx_strand_id
1 'polypeptide(L)'
;AFSGGTKFRNGDTIMARITPCLENGKTAKVDVLDEEEVGFGSTEYIVFRAKEGNDPDFIYYLVTSPVVREPAIKSMVGSSGRQRVQTDVVQGLKVRVPDLEGQQAIASVLKVLDDKIAANRKVNENLLQQAQALYKDRFVDLNPFDGEIPMDWHLGTVSEIIELHDSKRIPLSSRERANLAKIYPYYGATSVMDYVDRYLFDGIYLLLAEDGTVVDSKGFPILQYVEGKFWVNNHAHIITGKNGFTVETLYLLFSLTNVQSIVTGAVQLK
;
A
#
# COMPACT_ATOMS: atom_id res chain seq x y z
N ALA A 1 21.25 14.83 -23.66
CA ALA A 1 21.09 15.96 -22.73
C ALA A 1 19.62 16.00 -22.29
N PHE A 2 19.37 15.94 -21.01
CA PHE A 2 18.02 16.09 -20.44
C PHE A 2 17.64 17.57 -20.50
N SER A 3 16.73 17.94 -21.37
CA SER A 3 16.31 19.33 -21.60
C SER A 3 14.93 19.68 -21.03
N GLY A 4 14.16 18.70 -20.55
CA GLY A 4 12.82 18.88 -20.03
C GLY A 4 12.63 18.26 -18.65
N GLY A 5 11.51 18.61 -18.00
CA GLY A 5 11.16 18.10 -16.68
C GLY A 5 11.65 18.97 -15.52
N THR A 6 11.22 18.61 -14.32
CA THR A 6 11.60 19.30 -13.08
C THR A 6 12.94 18.78 -12.58
N LYS A 7 13.84 19.70 -12.18
CA LYS A 7 15.17 19.35 -11.65
C LYS A 7 15.16 19.35 -10.14
N PHE A 8 15.82 18.38 -9.54
CA PHE A 8 15.95 18.24 -8.09
C PHE A 8 17.30 17.64 -7.71
N ARG A 9 17.68 17.74 -6.46
CA ARG A 9 18.91 17.19 -5.88
C ARG A 9 18.61 16.59 -4.50
N ASN A 10 19.57 15.88 -3.93
CA ASN A 10 19.45 15.38 -2.55
C ASN A 10 19.10 16.50 -1.57
N GLY A 11 18.19 16.21 -0.64
CA GLY A 11 17.62 17.16 0.31
C GLY A 11 16.38 17.91 -0.19
N ASP A 12 16.06 17.88 -1.48
CA ASP A 12 14.80 18.45 -1.98
C ASP A 12 13.62 17.56 -1.64
N THR A 13 12.45 18.17 -1.44
CA THR A 13 11.17 17.46 -1.38
C THR A 13 10.44 17.61 -2.69
N ILE A 14 10.07 16.50 -3.31
CA ILE A 14 9.25 16.45 -4.53
C ILE A 14 7.83 16.05 -4.20
N MET A 15 6.85 16.88 -4.54
CA MET A 15 5.42 16.66 -4.34
C MET A 15 4.73 16.53 -5.69
N ALA A 16 3.97 15.46 -5.89
CA ALA A 16 3.12 15.35 -7.07
C ALA A 16 2.05 16.45 -7.07
N ARG A 17 1.80 17.08 -8.22
CA ARG A 17 0.85 18.18 -8.36
C ARG A 17 -0.43 17.80 -9.12
N ILE A 18 -0.61 16.54 -9.47
CA ILE A 18 -1.72 16.07 -10.32
C ILE A 18 -2.58 15.02 -9.59
N THR A 19 -3.90 15.02 -9.89
CA THR A 19 -4.86 13.98 -9.49
C THR A 19 -4.49 12.63 -10.16
N PRO A 20 -4.61 11.49 -9.46
CA PRO A 20 -4.90 11.33 -8.02
C PRO A 20 -3.63 11.23 -7.17
N CYS A 21 -2.49 11.61 -7.73
CA CYS A 21 -1.18 11.35 -7.10
C CYS A 21 -1.02 12.10 -5.77
N LEU A 22 -1.34 13.39 -5.71
CA LEU A 22 -1.24 14.15 -4.45
C LEU A 22 -2.27 13.69 -3.43
N GLU A 23 -3.48 13.40 -3.88
CA GLU A 23 -4.56 12.90 -3.02
C GLU A 23 -4.19 11.55 -2.39
N ASN A 24 -3.39 10.74 -3.10
CA ASN A 24 -2.79 9.49 -2.60
C ASN A 24 -1.49 9.72 -1.81
N GLY A 25 -1.11 10.97 -1.50
CA GLY A 25 0.04 11.31 -0.67
C GLY A 25 1.40 11.14 -1.35
N LYS A 26 1.48 11.13 -2.70
CA LYS A 26 2.75 10.98 -3.41
C LYS A 26 3.62 12.22 -3.26
N THR A 27 4.40 12.21 -2.19
CA THR A 27 5.44 13.19 -1.85
C THR A 27 6.64 12.42 -1.32
N ALA A 28 7.84 12.79 -1.72
CA ALA A 28 9.07 12.14 -1.28
C ALA A 28 10.19 13.15 -1.04
N LYS A 29 11.06 12.86 -0.08
CA LYS A 29 12.36 13.50 0.03
C LYS A 29 13.34 12.78 -0.91
N VAL A 30 14.17 13.54 -1.58
CA VAL A 30 15.22 13.01 -2.48
C VAL A 30 16.48 12.75 -1.65
N ASP A 31 16.96 11.49 -1.69
CA ASP A 31 18.15 11.02 -0.97
C ASP A 31 18.90 9.90 -1.70
N VAL A 32 18.54 9.67 -2.98
CA VAL A 32 19.02 8.51 -3.78
C VAL A 32 20.00 8.89 -4.91
N LEU A 33 20.35 10.15 -5.03
CA LEU A 33 21.26 10.64 -6.05
C LEU A 33 22.72 10.57 -5.55
N ASP A 34 23.67 10.51 -6.46
CA ASP A 34 25.08 10.70 -6.13
C ASP A 34 25.34 12.12 -5.61
N GLU A 35 26.51 12.34 -5.00
CA GLU A 35 26.91 13.65 -4.50
C GLU A 35 26.96 14.64 -5.68
N GLU A 36 26.35 15.81 -5.52
CA GLU A 36 26.20 16.87 -6.54
C GLU A 36 25.37 16.46 -7.79
N GLU A 37 24.86 15.26 -7.86
CA GLU A 37 24.01 14.85 -8.99
C GLU A 37 22.70 15.64 -9.02
N VAL A 38 22.21 15.94 -10.23
CA VAL A 38 20.92 16.57 -10.48
C VAL A 38 19.99 15.57 -11.12
N GLY A 39 18.95 15.19 -10.38
CA GLY A 39 17.86 14.35 -10.88
C GLY A 39 16.90 15.12 -11.77
N PHE A 40 16.29 14.41 -12.70
CA PHE A 40 15.27 14.94 -13.60
C PHE A 40 13.98 14.11 -13.45
N GLY A 41 12.86 14.80 -13.35
CA GLY A 41 11.56 14.17 -13.18
C GLY A 41 10.47 14.79 -14.03
N SER A 42 9.25 14.33 -13.78
CA SER A 42 8.07 14.84 -14.47
C SER A 42 7.86 16.33 -14.21
N THR A 43 7.31 17.04 -15.19
CA THR A 43 6.78 18.40 -15.03
C THR A 43 5.60 18.45 -14.04
N GLU A 44 5.04 17.30 -13.67
CA GLU A 44 3.98 17.18 -12.69
C GLU A 44 4.50 17.08 -11.23
N TYR A 45 5.73 17.55 -10.98
CA TYR A 45 6.29 17.73 -9.63
C TYR A 45 6.43 19.21 -9.26
N ILE A 46 6.10 19.53 -8.01
CA ILE A 46 6.55 20.75 -7.33
C ILE A 46 7.75 20.35 -6.47
N VAL A 47 8.87 21.08 -6.64
CA VAL A 47 10.10 20.87 -5.86
C VAL A 47 10.19 21.93 -4.77
N PHE A 48 10.34 21.48 -3.53
CA PHE A 48 10.60 22.34 -2.38
C PHE A 48 12.05 22.15 -1.95
N ARG A 49 12.78 23.22 -1.92
CA ARG A 49 14.18 23.24 -1.47
C ARG A 49 14.29 24.07 -0.20
N ALA A 50 14.90 23.49 0.83
CA ALA A 50 15.20 24.23 2.04
C ALA A 50 16.13 25.42 1.70
N LYS A 51 15.74 26.62 2.15
CA LYS A 51 16.62 27.79 2.10
C LYS A 51 17.60 27.72 3.27
N GLU A 52 18.69 28.47 3.16
CA GLU A 52 19.65 28.62 4.25
C GLU A 52 18.94 28.92 5.58
N GLY A 53 19.38 28.30 6.67
CA GLY A 53 18.76 28.39 7.99
C GLY A 53 17.50 27.53 8.19
N ASN A 54 17.16 26.64 7.26
CA ASN A 54 16.07 25.69 7.41
C ASN A 54 16.54 24.25 7.22
N ASP A 55 15.92 23.34 7.97
CA ASP A 55 16.22 21.90 7.93
C ASP A 55 15.45 21.20 6.80
N PRO A 56 16.12 20.45 5.89
CA PRO A 56 15.47 19.77 4.77
C PRO A 56 14.49 18.68 5.20
N ASP A 57 14.72 17.96 6.30
CA ASP A 57 13.80 16.96 6.83
C ASP A 57 12.55 17.63 7.38
N PHE A 58 12.70 18.75 8.09
CA PHE A 58 11.54 19.52 8.54
C PHE A 58 10.70 20.01 7.35
N ILE A 59 11.32 20.50 6.26
CA ILE A 59 10.57 20.91 5.06
C ILE A 59 9.79 19.73 4.46
N TYR A 60 10.37 18.54 4.42
CA TYR A 60 9.64 17.35 3.99
C TYR A 60 8.41 17.08 4.84
N TYR A 61 8.54 17.08 6.17
CA TYR A 61 7.41 16.86 7.08
C TYR A 61 6.37 17.98 7.03
N LEU A 62 6.80 19.22 6.85
CA LEU A 62 5.88 20.34 6.66
C LEU A 62 5.08 20.18 5.37
N VAL A 63 5.72 19.83 4.26
CA VAL A 63 5.06 19.65 2.95
C VAL A 63 4.09 18.48 2.96
N THR A 64 4.40 17.40 3.65
CA THR A 64 3.52 16.23 3.78
C THR A 64 2.38 16.43 4.78
N SER A 65 2.50 17.43 5.68
CA SER A 65 1.50 17.72 6.70
C SER A 65 0.18 18.26 6.11
N PRO A 66 -0.94 18.13 6.85
CA PRO A 66 -2.23 18.71 6.45
C PRO A 66 -2.16 20.23 6.20
N VAL A 67 -1.24 20.93 6.86
CA VAL A 67 -1.08 22.39 6.76
C VAL A 67 -0.72 22.84 5.34
N VAL A 68 0.05 22.05 4.61
CA VAL A 68 0.43 22.35 3.22
C VAL A 68 -0.38 21.49 2.25
N ARG A 69 -0.52 20.18 2.54
CA ARG A 69 -1.16 19.22 1.63
C ARG A 69 -2.63 19.51 1.37
N GLU A 70 -3.42 19.81 2.40
CA GLU A 70 -4.86 20.08 2.23
C GLU A 70 -5.16 21.33 1.40
N PRO A 71 -4.53 22.50 1.67
CA PRO A 71 -4.69 23.66 0.79
C PRO A 71 -4.23 23.38 -0.65
N ALA A 72 -3.13 22.61 -0.84
CA ALA A 72 -2.68 22.22 -2.15
C ALA A 72 -3.75 21.41 -2.90
N ILE A 73 -4.34 20.39 -2.27
CA ILE A 73 -5.43 19.60 -2.84
C ILE A 73 -6.66 20.49 -3.15
N LYS A 74 -7.07 21.34 -2.21
CA LYS A 74 -8.20 22.26 -2.41
C LYS A 74 -7.99 23.27 -3.54
N SER A 75 -6.74 23.59 -3.89
CA SER A 75 -6.40 24.49 -4.97
C SER A 75 -6.44 23.86 -6.36
N MET A 76 -6.64 22.54 -6.44
CA MET A 76 -6.55 21.80 -7.71
C MET A 76 -7.64 22.23 -8.69
N VAL A 77 -7.22 22.55 -9.91
CA VAL A 77 -8.11 22.94 -11.03
C VAL A 77 -7.79 22.13 -12.29
N GLY A 78 -8.79 21.96 -13.13
CA GLY A 78 -8.69 21.22 -14.39
C GLY A 78 -9.89 20.32 -14.63
N SER A 79 -9.85 19.55 -15.72
CA SER A 79 -10.90 18.55 -16.03
C SER A 79 -10.84 17.38 -15.04
N SER A 80 -11.98 16.71 -14.86
CA SER A 80 -12.07 15.52 -14.02
C SER A 80 -10.97 14.51 -14.34
N GLY A 81 -10.27 14.02 -13.30
CA GLY A 81 -9.16 13.07 -13.42
C GLY A 81 -7.80 13.67 -13.86
N ARG A 82 -7.73 14.98 -14.17
CA ARG A 82 -6.49 15.68 -14.56
C ARG A 82 -6.36 17.06 -13.92
N GLN A 83 -6.80 17.20 -12.68
CA GLN A 83 -6.66 18.43 -11.93
C GLN A 83 -5.22 18.61 -11.44
N ARG A 84 -4.77 19.87 -11.38
CA ARG A 84 -3.41 20.24 -10.96
C ARG A 84 -3.43 21.29 -9.87
N VAL A 85 -2.53 21.15 -8.92
CA VAL A 85 -2.28 22.13 -7.85
C VAL A 85 -1.88 23.47 -8.47
N GLN A 86 -2.46 24.55 -7.96
CA GLN A 86 -2.04 25.90 -8.24
C GLN A 86 -0.80 26.23 -7.39
N THR A 87 0.35 26.33 -8.04
CA THR A 87 1.65 26.50 -7.36
C THR A 87 1.72 27.82 -6.58
N ASP A 88 1.10 28.89 -7.10
CA ASP A 88 1.00 30.20 -6.46
C ASP A 88 0.22 30.15 -5.13
N VAL A 89 -0.82 29.31 -5.05
CA VAL A 89 -1.55 29.08 -3.80
C VAL A 89 -0.61 28.47 -2.77
N VAL A 90 0.15 27.44 -3.16
CA VAL A 90 1.11 26.79 -2.25
C VAL A 90 2.23 27.73 -1.82
N GLN A 91 2.76 28.54 -2.74
CA GLN A 91 3.79 29.53 -2.45
C GLN A 91 3.29 30.64 -1.53
N GLY A 92 2.01 30.99 -1.59
CA GLY A 92 1.36 32.02 -0.77
C GLY A 92 0.95 31.53 0.62
N LEU A 93 1.08 30.25 0.96
CA LEU A 93 0.68 29.70 2.25
C LEU A 93 1.48 30.34 3.39
N LYS A 94 0.75 30.82 4.40
CA LYS A 94 1.34 31.31 5.63
C LYS A 94 1.42 30.18 6.63
N VAL A 95 2.63 29.72 6.92
CA VAL A 95 2.92 28.65 7.86
C VAL A 95 3.74 29.16 9.04
N ARG A 96 3.55 28.57 10.22
CA ARG A 96 4.39 28.84 11.38
C ARG A 96 5.61 27.91 11.31
N VAL A 97 6.79 28.49 11.27
CA VAL A 97 8.06 27.76 11.19
C VAL A 97 8.85 28.11 12.44
N PRO A 98 9.30 27.12 13.25
CA PRO A 98 10.19 27.38 14.38
C PRO A 98 11.58 27.77 13.90
N ASP A 99 12.46 28.14 14.82
CA ASP A 99 13.88 28.30 14.54
C ASP A 99 14.52 26.97 14.11
N LEU A 100 15.76 27.03 13.65
CA LEU A 100 16.45 25.85 13.10
C LEU A 100 16.58 24.72 14.14
N GLU A 101 16.83 25.04 15.41
CA GLU A 101 16.93 24.04 16.49
C GLU A 101 15.57 23.34 16.70
N GLY A 102 14.48 24.11 16.72
CA GLY A 102 13.12 23.56 16.80
C GLY A 102 12.73 22.73 15.59
N GLN A 103 13.16 23.13 14.36
CA GLN A 103 12.96 22.36 13.13
C GLN A 103 13.68 21.00 13.23
N GLN A 104 14.95 20.98 13.61
CA GLN A 104 15.75 19.77 13.76
C GLN A 104 15.19 18.84 14.83
N ALA A 105 14.74 19.39 15.98
CA ALA A 105 14.12 18.61 17.04
C ALA A 105 12.84 17.91 16.54
N ILE A 106 11.96 18.62 15.83
CA ILE A 106 10.74 18.04 15.26
C ILE A 106 11.08 16.99 14.20
N ALA A 107 11.97 17.32 13.27
CA ALA A 107 12.35 16.42 12.19
C ALA A 107 12.99 15.13 12.71
N SER A 108 13.85 15.21 13.73
CA SER A 108 14.49 14.04 14.33
C SER A 108 13.49 13.03 14.92
N VAL A 109 12.47 13.52 15.62
CA VAL A 109 11.43 12.66 16.20
C VAL A 109 10.63 11.96 15.09
N LEU A 110 10.20 12.71 14.07
CA LEU A 110 9.41 12.15 12.97
C LEU A 110 10.22 11.15 12.14
N LYS A 111 11.52 11.47 11.91
CA LYS A 111 12.43 10.58 11.20
C LYS A 111 12.63 9.24 11.93
N VAL A 112 12.78 9.25 13.25
CA VAL A 112 12.87 8.00 14.03
C VAL A 112 11.64 7.12 13.86
N LEU A 113 10.44 7.73 13.77
CA LEU A 113 9.20 6.99 13.51
C LEU A 113 9.18 6.40 12.10
N ASP A 114 9.56 7.17 11.08
CA ASP A 114 9.65 6.69 9.70
C ASP A 114 10.69 5.57 9.55
N ASP A 115 11.87 5.73 10.15
CA ASP A 115 12.93 4.72 10.15
C ASP A 115 12.44 3.43 10.84
N LYS A 116 11.66 3.54 11.93
CA LYS A 116 11.06 2.38 12.60
C LYS A 116 10.02 1.69 11.72
N ILE A 117 9.18 2.46 11.02
CA ILE A 117 8.19 1.91 10.07
C ILE A 117 8.91 1.19 8.93
N ALA A 118 9.95 1.79 8.37
CA ALA A 118 10.74 1.18 7.30
C ALA A 118 11.44 -0.12 7.77
N ALA A 119 12.05 -0.10 8.95
CA ALA A 119 12.67 -1.29 9.54
C ALA A 119 11.66 -2.41 9.78
N ASN A 120 10.49 -2.09 10.33
CA ASN A 120 9.44 -3.09 10.57
C ASN A 120 8.92 -3.70 9.25
N ARG A 121 8.75 -2.89 8.20
CA ARG A 121 8.37 -3.38 6.87
C ARG A 121 9.41 -4.37 6.32
N LYS A 122 10.70 -4.03 6.43
CA LYS A 122 11.79 -4.91 5.99
C LYS A 122 11.86 -6.21 6.79
N VAL A 123 11.62 -6.15 8.11
CA VAL A 123 11.54 -7.35 8.95
C VAL A 123 10.36 -8.22 8.54
N ASN A 124 9.18 -7.64 8.34
CA ASN A 124 7.99 -8.40 7.92
C ASN A 124 8.17 -9.05 6.54
N GLU A 125 8.77 -8.34 5.59
CA GLU A 125 9.09 -8.90 4.27
C GLU A 125 10.08 -10.07 4.39
N ASN A 126 11.14 -9.92 5.17
CA ASN A 126 12.11 -10.98 5.40
C ASN A 126 11.48 -12.22 6.08
N LEU A 127 10.65 -12.01 7.11
CA LEU A 127 9.94 -13.10 7.79
C LEU A 127 9.00 -13.84 6.84
N LEU A 128 8.29 -13.11 5.98
CA LEU A 128 7.43 -13.72 4.96
C LEU A 128 8.24 -14.56 3.98
N GLN A 129 9.36 -14.04 3.47
CA GLN A 129 10.26 -14.79 2.57
C GLN A 129 10.80 -16.05 3.23
N GLN A 130 11.16 -16.00 4.51
CA GLN A 130 11.60 -17.19 5.27
C GLN A 130 10.47 -18.21 5.42
N ALA A 131 9.26 -17.77 5.74
CA ALA A 131 8.11 -18.65 5.85
C ALA A 131 7.76 -19.31 4.51
N GLN A 132 7.81 -18.56 3.40
CA GLN A 132 7.62 -19.09 2.06
C GLN A 132 8.72 -20.10 1.67
N ALA A 133 9.97 -19.83 2.02
CA ALA A 133 11.08 -20.75 1.75
C ALA A 133 10.91 -22.06 2.52
N LEU A 134 10.55 -22.00 3.80
CA LEU A 134 10.28 -23.20 4.62
C LEU A 134 9.07 -23.99 4.09
N TYR A 135 8.01 -23.29 3.69
CA TYR A 135 6.84 -23.93 3.10
C TYR A 135 7.19 -24.65 1.78
N LYS A 136 7.92 -23.96 0.92
CA LYS A 136 8.38 -24.51 -0.35
C LYS A 136 9.26 -25.74 -0.15
N ASP A 137 10.26 -25.65 0.71
CA ASP A 137 11.18 -26.75 1.05
C ASP A 137 10.42 -28.01 1.50
N ARG A 138 9.42 -27.84 2.38
CA ARG A 138 8.71 -28.96 2.99
C ARG A 138 7.57 -29.50 2.13
N PHE A 139 6.79 -28.64 1.48
CA PHE A 139 5.51 -29.01 0.83
C PHE A 139 5.53 -28.98 -0.69
N VAL A 140 6.56 -28.36 -1.30
CA VAL A 140 6.70 -28.29 -2.76
C VAL A 140 7.90 -29.11 -3.20
N ASP A 141 9.08 -28.85 -2.62
CA ASP A 141 10.32 -29.56 -2.98
C ASP A 141 10.43 -30.90 -2.26
N LEU A 142 9.68 -31.13 -1.19
CA LEU A 142 9.64 -32.35 -0.39
C LEU A 142 11.01 -32.78 0.16
N ASN A 143 11.94 -31.84 0.37
CA ASN A 143 13.31 -32.11 0.82
C ASN A 143 13.38 -32.93 2.12
N PRO A 144 12.54 -32.71 3.16
CA PRO A 144 12.52 -33.56 4.35
C PRO A 144 12.06 -35.01 4.10
N PHE A 145 11.55 -35.30 2.91
CA PHE A 145 11.02 -36.60 2.50
C PHE A 145 11.74 -37.18 1.28
N ASP A 146 13.00 -36.75 1.06
CA ASP A 146 13.84 -37.19 -0.09
C ASP A 146 13.18 -36.95 -1.47
N GLY A 147 12.29 -35.96 -1.57
CA GLY A 147 11.56 -35.64 -2.80
C GLY A 147 10.33 -36.52 -3.05
N GLU A 148 9.98 -37.41 -2.14
CA GLU A 148 8.83 -38.31 -2.27
C GLU A 148 7.63 -37.84 -1.45
N ILE A 149 6.42 -38.04 -1.97
CA ILE A 149 5.18 -37.72 -1.23
C ILE A 149 5.02 -38.77 -0.11
N PRO A 150 4.88 -38.35 1.18
CA PRO A 150 4.62 -39.24 2.28
C PRO A 150 3.38 -40.11 2.06
N MET A 151 3.44 -41.38 2.48
CA MET A 151 2.36 -42.34 2.23
C MET A 151 1.02 -42.01 2.88
N ASP A 152 1.03 -41.18 3.91
CA ASP A 152 -0.16 -40.68 4.62
C ASP A 152 -0.74 -39.42 3.97
N TRP A 153 -0.12 -38.89 2.94
CA TRP A 153 -0.65 -37.78 2.17
C TRP A 153 -1.49 -38.27 1.00
N HIS A 154 -2.53 -37.50 0.66
CA HIS A 154 -3.37 -37.78 -0.50
C HIS A 154 -3.55 -36.50 -1.34
N LEU A 155 -3.84 -36.70 -2.61
CA LEU A 155 -4.22 -35.62 -3.51
C LEU A 155 -5.65 -35.19 -3.20
N GLY A 156 -5.82 -33.93 -2.82
CA GLY A 156 -7.13 -33.33 -2.50
C GLY A 156 -7.42 -32.09 -3.33
N THR A 157 -8.54 -31.49 -3.10
CA THR A 157 -8.98 -30.25 -3.75
C THR A 157 -8.91 -29.07 -2.79
N VAL A 158 -8.77 -27.84 -3.33
CA VAL A 158 -8.79 -26.61 -2.53
C VAL A 158 -10.08 -26.49 -1.71
N SER A 159 -11.19 -26.96 -2.23
CA SER A 159 -12.49 -26.96 -1.52
C SER A 159 -12.51 -27.82 -0.25
N GLU A 160 -11.59 -28.74 -0.08
CA GLU A 160 -11.46 -29.55 1.13
C GLU A 160 -10.75 -28.79 2.27
N ILE A 161 -9.95 -27.81 1.94
CA ILE A 161 -9.08 -27.09 2.89
C ILE A 161 -9.53 -25.67 3.19
N ILE A 162 -10.47 -25.10 2.41
CA ILE A 162 -10.98 -23.73 2.60
C ILE A 162 -12.47 -23.72 2.94
N GLU A 163 -12.88 -22.70 3.67
CA GLU A 163 -14.27 -22.29 3.83
C GLU A 163 -14.46 -20.88 3.30
N LEU A 164 -15.44 -20.69 2.41
CA LEU A 164 -15.79 -19.40 1.81
C LEU A 164 -16.91 -18.74 2.62
N HIS A 165 -16.74 -17.47 2.93
CA HIS A 165 -17.70 -16.65 3.67
C HIS A 165 -18.36 -15.57 2.80
N ASP A 166 -18.32 -15.70 1.50
CA ASP A 166 -18.75 -14.68 0.51
C ASP A 166 -20.23 -14.32 0.65
N SER A 167 -21.05 -15.26 1.08
CA SER A 167 -22.49 -15.01 1.32
C SER A 167 -22.78 -13.98 2.41
N LYS A 168 -21.80 -13.69 3.27
CA LYS A 168 -21.90 -12.69 4.34
C LYS A 168 -21.50 -11.28 3.88
N ARG A 169 -21.01 -11.11 2.65
CA ARG A 169 -20.58 -9.82 2.11
C ARG A 169 -21.76 -8.87 1.91
N ILE A 170 -21.58 -7.61 2.28
CA ILE A 170 -22.55 -6.53 2.05
C ILE A 170 -21.77 -5.36 1.45
N PRO A 171 -21.78 -5.18 0.10
CA PRO A 171 -21.10 -4.06 -0.52
C PRO A 171 -21.80 -2.74 -0.16
N LEU A 172 -20.99 -1.71 0.14
CA LEU A 172 -21.47 -0.36 0.39
C LEU A 172 -20.93 0.57 -0.70
N SER A 173 -21.82 1.33 -1.31
CA SER A 173 -21.46 2.38 -2.27
C SER A 173 -20.64 3.50 -1.58
N SER A 174 -19.89 4.28 -2.36
CA SER A 174 -19.16 5.44 -1.83
C SER A 174 -20.08 6.45 -1.15
N ARG A 175 -21.32 6.60 -1.64
CA ARG A 175 -22.31 7.50 -1.07
C ARG A 175 -22.78 7.03 0.31
N GLU A 176 -22.98 5.73 0.50
CA GLU A 176 -23.36 5.16 1.80
C GLU A 176 -22.22 5.30 2.82
N ARG A 177 -20.98 5.11 2.38
CA ARG A 177 -19.80 5.23 3.24
C ARG A 177 -19.44 6.68 3.62
N ALA A 178 -19.83 7.67 2.79
CA ALA A 178 -19.40 9.06 2.94
C ALA A 178 -19.70 9.67 4.31
N ASN A 179 -20.82 9.28 4.93
CA ASN A 179 -21.31 9.86 6.18
C ASN A 179 -21.10 8.94 7.39
N LEU A 180 -20.45 7.78 7.23
CA LEU A 180 -20.17 6.86 8.33
C LEU A 180 -18.95 7.31 9.13
N ALA A 181 -18.95 7.04 10.44
CA ALA A 181 -17.76 7.19 11.26
C ALA A 181 -16.65 6.24 10.76
N LYS A 182 -15.41 6.72 10.71
CA LYS A 182 -14.28 6.01 10.12
C LYS A 182 -13.54 5.20 11.19
N ILE A 183 -14.14 4.08 11.64
CA ILE A 183 -13.66 3.25 12.76
C ILE A 183 -13.01 1.96 12.27
N TYR A 184 -13.72 1.18 11.45
CA TYR A 184 -13.27 -0.15 11.00
C TYR A 184 -12.87 -0.12 9.53
N PRO A 185 -11.79 -0.83 9.13
CA PRO A 185 -11.34 -0.85 7.76
C PRO A 185 -12.38 -1.52 6.83
N TYR A 186 -12.57 -0.92 5.66
CA TYR A 186 -13.41 -1.43 4.58
C TYR A 186 -12.50 -1.87 3.44
N TYR A 187 -12.41 -3.18 3.24
CA TYR A 187 -11.51 -3.79 2.26
C TYR A 187 -12.14 -3.89 0.87
N GLY A 188 -11.32 -3.65 -0.15
CA GLY A 188 -11.56 -3.97 -1.55
C GLY A 188 -10.77 -5.18 -2.02
N ALA A 189 -10.63 -5.32 -3.34
CA ALA A 189 -9.87 -6.40 -3.95
C ALA A 189 -8.40 -6.44 -3.50
N THR A 190 -7.74 -5.30 -3.38
CA THR A 190 -6.28 -5.23 -3.21
C THR A 190 -5.80 -4.52 -1.95
N SER A 191 -6.69 -3.77 -1.27
CA SER A 191 -6.31 -2.95 -0.10
C SER A 191 -7.52 -2.44 0.66
N VAL A 192 -7.27 -1.78 1.79
CA VAL A 192 -8.27 -0.95 2.47
C VAL A 192 -8.66 0.20 1.56
N MET A 193 -9.94 0.26 1.18
CA MET A 193 -10.49 1.32 0.32
C MET A 193 -11.04 2.51 1.12
N ASP A 194 -11.52 2.26 2.35
CA ASP A 194 -12.20 3.24 3.19
C ASP A 194 -12.28 2.72 4.63
N TYR A 195 -12.97 3.47 5.49
CA TYR A 195 -13.36 3.04 6.83
C TYR A 195 -14.86 3.21 7.02
N VAL A 196 -15.47 2.41 7.91
CA VAL A 196 -16.90 2.40 8.23
C VAL A 196 -17.13 2.36 9.75
N ASP A 197 -18.37 2.57 10.19
CA ASP A 197 -18.75 2.69 11.60
C ASP A 197 -18.97 1.34 12.31
N ARG A 198 -19.03 0.26 11.55
CA ARG A 198 -19.32 -1.11 12.03
C ARG A 198 -18.53 -2.13 11.23
N TYR A 199 -18.56 -3.39 11.68
CA TYR A 199 -17.85 -4.49 11.03
C TYR A 199 -18.79 -5.66 10.72
N LEU A 200 -18.42 -6.50 9.76
CA LEU A 200 -19.09 -7.75 9.43
C LEU A 200 -18.33 -8.98 9.92
N PHE A 201 -17.01 -8.86 10.01
CA PHE A 201 -16.10 -9.94 10.35
C PHE A 201 -15.24 -9.53 11.54
N ASP A 202 -14.92 -10.50 12.39
CA ASP A 202 -14.03 -10.37 13.56
C ASP A 202 -13.23 -11.67 13.69
N GLY A 203 -11.91 -11.61 13.53
CA GLY A 203 -11.03 -12.77 13.54
C GLY A 203 -9.93 -12.68 12.49
N ILE A 204 -9.35 -13.83 12.12
CA ILE A 204 -8.29 -13.95 11.11
C ILE A 204 -8.87 -14.53 9.83
N TYR A 205 -8.68 -13.82 8.73
CA TYR A 205 -9.19 -14.19 7.41
C TYR A 205 -8.17 -13.93 6.32
N LEU A 206 -8.25 -14.71 5.26
CA LEU A 206 -7.54 -14.45 4.01
C LEU A 206 -8.53 -13.86 3.01
N LEU A 207 -8.22 -12.68 2.48
CA LEU A 207 -8.94 -12.09 1.36
C LEU A 207 -8.17 -12.40 0.07
N LEU A 208 -8.87 -12.95 -0.90
CA LEU A 208 -8.37 -13.25 -2.25
C LEU A 208 -9.10 -12.35 -3.24
N ALA A 209 -8.38 -11.57 -4.02
CA ALA A 209 -8.97 -10.68 -5.02
C ALA A 209 -9.83 -11.46 -6.02
N GLU A 210 -11.09 -11.00 -6.23
CA GLU A 210 -12.08 -11.67 -7.10
C GLU A 210 -12.20 -10.98 -8.46
N ASP A 211 -12.05 -9.66 -8.51
CA ASP A 211 -12.14 -8.90 -9.77
C ASP A 211 -11.18 -7.71 -9.81
N GLY A 212 -10.96 -7.16 -11.00
CA GLY A 212 -10.01 -6.08 -11.24
C GLY A 212 -8.57 -6.61 -11.30
N THR A 213 -7.69 -6.12 -10.44
CA THR A 213 -6.31 -6.64 -10.31
C THR A 213 -6.32 -7.86 -9.40
N VAL A 214 -6.42 -9.05 -9.97
CA VAL A 214 -6.50 -10.32 -9.22
C VAL A 214 -5.17 -11.03 -9.10
N VAL A 215 -4.20 -10.71 -9.98
CA VAL A 215 -2.83 -11.25 -9.95
C VAL A 215 -1.79 -10.14 -10.03
N ASP A 216 -0.62 -10.43 -9.52
CA ASP A 216 0.56 -9.58 -9.68
C ASP A 216 1.20 -9.73 -11.07
N SER A 217 2.30 -8.99 -11.33
CA SER A 217 3.03 -9.05 -12.60
C SER A 217 3.68 -10.39 -12.90
N LYS A 218 3.73 -11.32 -11.95
CA LYS A 218 4.30 -12.66 -12.08
C LYS A 218 3.24 -13.76 -12.12
N GLY A 219 1.95 -13.40 -12.01
CA GLY A 219 0.82 -14.33 -12.06
C GLY A 219 0.45 -14.96 -10.72
N PHE A 220 0.94 -14.42 -9.60
CA PHE A 220 0.50 -14.85 -8.27
C PHE A 220 -0.72 -14.06 -7.80
N PRO A 221 -1.64 -14.69 -7.05
CA PRO A 221 -2.87 -14.04 -6.63
C PRO A 221 -2.60 -12.87 -5.67
N ILE A 222 -3.43 -11.84 -5.76
CA ILE A 222 -3.42 -10.75 -4.78
C ILE A 222 -4.13 -11.22 -3.52
N LEU A 223 -3.39 -11.28 -2.43
CA LEU A 223 -3.82 -11.77 -1.13
C LEU A 223 -3.73 -10.67 -0.07
N GLN A 224 -4.68 -10.65 0.85
CA GLN A 224 -4.63 -9.80 2.04
C GLN A 224 -4.88 -10.66 3.27
N TYR A 225 -3.90 -10.74 4.17
CA TYR A 225 -4.07 -11.34 5.50
C TYR A 225 -4.68 -10.28 6.41
N VAL A 226 -5.85 -10.56 6.97
CA VAL A 226 -6.61 -9.59 7.75
C VAL A 226 -6.90 -10.17 9.13
N GLU A 227 -6.64 -9.37 10.17
CA GLU A 227 -6.89 -9.73 11.56
C GLU A 227 -7.76 -8.65 12.23
N GLY A 228 -8.68 -9.10 13.09
CA GLY A 228 -9.55 -8.24 13.90
C GLY A 228 -10.86 -7.90 13.19
N LYS A 229 -11.38 -6.69 13.48
CA LYS A 229 -12.70 -6.24 13.04
C LYS A 229 -12.63 -5.49 11.73
N PHE A 230 -13.36 -5.96 10.71
CA PHE A 230 -13.35 -5.34 9.39
C PHE A 230 -14.66 -5.54 8.62
N TRP A 231 -14.77 -4.81 7.53
CA TRP A 231 -15.79 -4.96 6.50
C TRP A 231 -15.12 -5.19 5.15
N VAL A 232 -15.74 -5.96 4.27
CA VAL A 232 -15.24 -6.22 2.92
C VAL A 232 -16.37 -6.05 1.91
N ASN A 233 -16.03 -5.56 0.72
CA ASN A 233 -16.96 -5.49 -0.41
C ASN A 233 -17.04 -6.82 -1.17
N ASN A 234 -17.68 -6.80 -2.34
CA ASN A 234 -17.85 -7.98 -3.22
C ASN A 234 -16.68 -8.21 -4.21
N HIS A 235 -15.54 -7.51 -4.03
CA HIS A 235 -14.39 -7.63 -4.93
C HIS A 235 -13.26 -8.51 -4.36
N ALA A 236 -13.51 -9.19 -3.25
CA ALA A 236 -12.60 -10.16 -2.66
C ALA A 236 -13.36 -11.33 -2.04
N HIS A 237 -12.89 -12.56 -2.28
CA HIS A 237 -13.33 -13.74 -1.54
C HIS A 237 -12.83 -13.69 -0.11
N ILE A 238 -13.63 -14.19 0.82
CA ILE A 238 -13.30 -14.24 2.25
C ILE A 238 -13.12 -15.70 2.64
N ILE A 239 -11.92 -16.05 3.05
CA ILE A 239 -11.49 -17.44 3.21
C ILE A 239 -11.03 -17.67 4.66
N THR A 240 -11.47 -18.79 5.23
CA THR A 240 -10.81 -19.41 6.39
C THR A 240 -10.38 -20.84 6.03
N GLY A 241 -9.50 -21.40 6.86
CA GLY A 241 -9.09 -22.79 6.70
C GLY A 241 -10.06 -23.76 7.38
N LYS A 242 -10.09 -24.99 6.91
CA LYS A 242 -10.75 -26.15 7.53
C LYS A 242 -9.88 -27.40 7.44
N ASN A 243 -10.28 -28.47 8.12
CA ASN A 243 -9.57 -29.76 8.13
C ASN A 243 -8.09 -29.63 8.57
N GLY A 244 -7.81 -28.77 9.56
CA GLY A 244 -6.46 -28.56 10.09
C GLY A 244 -5.64 -27.48 9.37
N PHE A 245 -6.13 -26.91 8.28
CA PHE A 245 -5.46 -25.80 7.60
C PHE A 245 -5.81 -24.48 8.27
N THR A 246 -4.79 -23.68 8.59
CA THR A 246 -4.94 -22.33 9.14
C THR A 246 -4.91 -21.29 8.02
N VAL A 247 -5.33 -20.06 8.33
CA VAL A 247 -5.27 -18.94 7.37
C VAL A 247 -3.84 -18.66 6.94
N GLU A 248 -2.86 -18.80 7.85
CA GLU A 248 -1.44 -18.63 7.57
C GLU A 248 -0.92 -19.69 6.58
N THR A 249 -1.31 -20.94 6.78
CA THR A 249 -0.96 -22.04 5.85
C THR A 249 -1.55 -21.80 4.47
N LEU A 250 -2.80 -21.37 4.38
CA LEU A 250 -3.46 -21.03 3.12
C LEU A 250 -2.81 -19.80 2.45
N TYR A 251 -2.41 -18.79 3.23
CA TYR A 251 -1.68 -17.65 2.71
C TYR A 251 -0.37 -18.10 2.03
N LEU A 252 0.42 -18.96 2.67
CA LEU A 252 1.66 -19.48 2.11
C LEU A 252 1.39 -20.32 0.85
N LEU A 253 0.42 -21.23 0.90
CA LEU A 253 0.01 -22.05 -0.25
C LEU A 253 -0.34 -21.17 -1.47
N PHE A 254 -1.27 -20.23 -1.30
CA PHE A 254 -1.72 -19.39 -2.41
C PHE A 254 -0.64 -18.40 -2.87
N SER A 255 0.18 -17.87 -1.96
CA SER A 255 1.27 -16.94 -2.33
C SER A 255 2.36 -17.60 -3.18
N LEU A 256 2.44 -18.93 -3.20
CA LEU A 256 3.38 -19.73 -4.00
C LEU A 256 2.70 -20.42 -5.20
N THR A 257 1.40 -20.25 -5.37
CA THR A 257 0.64 -20.86 -6.48
C THR A 257 0.42 -19.83 -7.58
N ASN A 258 1.00 -20.08 -8.77
CA ASN A 258 0.74 -19.24 -9.93
C ASN A 258 -0.65 -19.57 -10.50
N VAL A 259 -1.52 -18.59 -10.56
CA VAL A 259 -2.91 -18.73 -11.01
C VAL A 259 -3.18 -18.03 -12.35
N GLN A 260 -2.16 -17.52 -13.03
CA GLN A 260 -2.30 -16.75 -14.26
C GLN A 260 -3.10 -17.50 -15.33
N SER A 261 -2.95 -18.82 -15.42
CA SER A 261 -3.63 -19.65 -16.45
C SER A 261 -5.12 -19.85 -16.20
N ILE A 262 -5.61 -19.63 -14.98
CA ILE A 262 -7.03 -19.81 -14.62
C ILE A 262 -7.77 -18.49 -14.46
N VAL A 263 -7.05 -17.36 -14.53
CA VAL A 263 -7.67 -16.03 -14.50
C VAL A 263 -8.44 -15.80 -15.79
N THR A 264 -9.70 -15.42 -15.67
CA THR A 264 -10.62 -15.19 -16.80
C THR A 264 -11.12 -13.75 -16.82
N GLY A 265 -11.69 -13.33 -17.93
CA GLY A 265 -12.30 -11.99 -18.11
C GLY A 265 -11.55 -11.14 -19.12
N ALA A 266 -12.29 -10.58 -20.08
CA ALA A 266 -11.73 -9.74 -21.16
C ALA A 266 -11.66 -8.25 -20.80
N VAL A 267 -12.51 -7.79 -19.88
CA VAL A 267 -12.64 -6.38 -19.47
C VAL A 267 -12.29 -6.20 -18.00
N GLN A 268 -12.63 -7.17 -17.20
CA GLN A 268 -12.32 -7.23 -15.76
C GLN A 268 -11.83 -8.65 -15.46
N LEU A 269 -10.59 -8.79 -15.03
CA LEU A 269 -10.00 -10.08 -14.67
C LEU A 269 -10.69 -10.63 -13.41
N LYS A 270 -10.99 -11.91 -13.39
CA LYS A 270 -11.58 -12.66 -12.27
C LYS A 270 -10.80 -13.94 -12.00
#